data_c3a875676eeac35d9f355a69a42d9ca3
#
_entry.id   c3a875676eeac35d9f355a69a42d9ca3
#
_cell.length_a   1.000
_cell.length_b   1.000
_cell.length_c   1.000
_cell.angle_alpha   90.00
_cell.angle_beta   90.00
_cell.angle_gamma   90.00
#
_symmetry.space_group_name_H-M   'P 1'
#
loop_
_entity.id
_entity.type
_entity.pdbx_description
1 polymer ?
#
loop_
_entity_poly.entity_id
_entity_poly.type
_entity_poly.pdbx_seq_one_letter_code
_entity_poly.pdbx_strand_id
1 'polypeptide(L)'
;ADRDKLTHALGALAEEDPTFQVSLNEESGQTLISGMGELHLDILKDRMFREFNVQANAGKPTVAYRESITREGVGEATFDREIGGARQFAHICVSVRLRERDKGNSILWSVSREQMPEEFRSGVEEGIQDALITGILGNYPMVDVEVTVTGAAARQEESTDIAFRSASVMAMRE
;
A
#
# COMPACT_ATOMS: atom_id res chain seq x y z
N ALA A 1 1.51 26.69 11.97
CA ALA A 1 2.41 27.57 12.75
C ALA A 1 3.62 26.79 13.29
N ASP A 2 3.44 25.67 14.01
CA ASP A 2 4.59 24.96 14.60
C ASP A 2 5.34 24.09 13.59
N ARG A 3 4.63 23.52 12.61
CA ARG A 3 5.23 22.73 11.54
C ARG A 3 6.10 23.58 10.62
N ASP A 4 5.67 24.79 10.31
CA ASP A 4 6.43 25.71 9.46
C ASP A 4 7.71 26.18 10.15
N LYS A 5 7.64 26.44 11.45
CA LYS A 5 8.83 26.76 12.25
C LYS A 5 9.81 25.60 12.31
N LEU A 6 9.30 24.36 12.46
CA LEU A 6 10.14 23.18 12.46
C LEU A 6 10.85 23.00 11.10
N THR A 7 10.11 23.12 10.00
CA THR A 7 10.69 23.01 8.65
C THR A 7 11.75 24.08 8.41
N HIS A 8 11.49 25.32 8.85
CA HIS A 8 12.46 26.41 8.73
C HIS A 8 13.73 26.15 9.55
N ALA A 9 13.58 25.73 10.82
CA ALA A 9 14.70 25.43 11.69
C ALA A 9 15.57 24.27 11.15
N LEU A 10 14.93 23.20 10.68
CA LEU A 10 15.63 22.06 10.09
C LEU A 10 16.37 22.45 8.81
N GLY A 11 15.74 23.29 7.95
CA GLY A 11 16.37 23.79 6.74
C GLY A 11 17.61 24.63 7.05
N ALA A 12 17.52 25.58 7.99
CA ALA A 12 18.64 26.43 8.38
C ALA A 12 19.82 25.61 8.95
N LEU A 13 19.53 24.61 9.79
CA LEU A 13 20.57 23.72 10.33
C LEU A 13 21.21 22.84 9.25
N ALA A 14 20.44 22.38 8.25
CA ALA A 14 20.97 21.61 7.14
C ALA A 14 21.85 22.44 6.18
N GLU A 15 21.59 23.74 6.05
CA GLU A 15 22.45 24.65 5.30
C GLU A 15 23.77 24.92 5.98
N GLU A 16 23.79 24.94 7.32
CA GLU A 16 25.01 25.15 8.11
C GLU A 16 25.88 23.88 8.19
N ASP A 17 25.27 22.71 8.21
CA ASP A 17 25.95 21.44 8.40
C ASP A 17 25.65 20.45 7.28
N PRO A 18 26.55 20.24 6.31
CA PRO A 18 26.36 19.32 5.20
C PRO A 18 26.20 17.84 5.62
N THR A 19 26.58 17.49 6.84
CA THR A 19 26.46 16.13 7.38
C THR A 19 25.10 15.85 8.00
N PHE A 20 24.31 16.92 8.22
CA PHE A 20 22.93 16.84 8.67
C PHE A 20 21.97 16.79 7.50
N GLN A 21 21.17 15.74 7.43
CA GLN A 21 20.19 15.54 6.37
C GLN A 21 18.79 15.45 6.94
N VAL A 22 17.85 16.06 6.24
CA VAL A 22 16.43 16.04 6.58
C VAL A 22 15.66 15.44 5.41
N SER A 23 14.82 14.47 5.68
CA SER A 23 13.94 13.85 4.70
C SER A 23 12.54 13.64 5.27
N LEU A 24 11.54 13.69 4.41
CA LEU A 24 10.17 13.32 4.77
C LEU A 24 9.95 11.87 4.36
N ASN A 25 9.56 11.04 5.32
CA ASN A 25 9.05 9.71 5.01
C ASN A 25 7.56 9.85 4.66
N GLU A 26 7.23 9.73 3.39
CA GLU A 26 5.86 9.92 2.89
C GLU A 26 4.89 8.86 3.45
N GLU A 27 5.37 7.67 3.77
CA GLU A 27 4.54 6.57 4.26
C GLU A 27 4.15 6.74 5.72
N SER A 28 5.11 7.11 6.58
CA SER A 28 4.86 7.33 8.00
C SER A 28 4.45 8.77 8.33
N GLY A 29 4.62 9.69 7.39
CA GLY A 29 4.44 11.12 7.59
C GLY A 29 5.46 11.75 8.55
N GLN A 30 6.51 10.99 8.92
CA GLN A 30 7.56 11.46 9.82
C GLN A 30 8.63 12.26 9.09
N THR A 31 9.08 13.34 9.71
CA THR A 31 10.31 14.01 9.29
C THR A 31 11.49 13.27 9.91
N LEU A 32 12.32 12.68 9.06
CA LEU A 32 13.52 11.97 9.48
C LEU A 32 14.71 12.90 9.44
N ILE A 33 15.56 12.80 10.47
CA ILE A 33 16.84 13.50 10.54
C ILE A 33 17.96 12.49 10.60
N SER A 34 19.05 12.74 9.89
CA SER A 34 20.24 11.90 9.85
C SER A 34 21.47 12.75 10.08
N GLY A 35 22.48 12.19 10.73
CA GLY A 35 23.74 12.87 11.05
C GLY A 35 24.85 11.89 11.36
N MET A 36 26.00 12.39 11.80
CA MET A 36 27.21 11.59 12.06
C MET A 36 27.10 10.66 13.28
N GLY A 37 26.08 10.82 14.12
CA GLY A 37 25.86 9.98 15.29
C GLY A 37 24.83 10.58 16.25
N GLU A 38 24.49 9.83 17.31
CA GLU A 38 23.46 10.19 18.27
C GLU A 38 23.76 11.53 18.98
N LEU A 39 24.98 11.71 19.43
CA LEU A 39 25.41 12.96 20.09
C LEU A 39 25.28 14.17 19.17
N HIS A 40 25.60 14.01 17.89
CA HIS A 40 25.41 15.07 16.88
C HIS A 40 23.94 15.47 16.74
N LEU A 41 23.05 14.48 16.64
CA LEU A 41 21.60 14.72 16.53
C LEU A 41 21.04 15.35 17.81
N ASP A 42 21.53 14.98 18.98
CA ASP A 42 21.12 15.60 20.25
C ASP A 42 21.54 17.07 20.35
N ILE A 43 22.74 17.40 19.88
CA ILE A 43 23.21 18.80 19.81
C ILE A 43 22.32 19.63 18.88
N LEU A 44 21.99 19.10 17.70
CA LEU A 44 21.12 19.80 16.74
C LEU A 44 19.70 19.99 17.28
N LYS A 45 19.16 19.00 17.98
CA LYS A 45 17.87 19.10 18.66
C LYS A 45 17.88 20.20 19.75
N ASP A 46 18.96 20.29 20.54
CA ASP A 46 19.13 21.34 21.54
C ASP A 46 19.26 22.73 20.88
N ARG A 47 19.98 22.85 19.78
CA ARG A 47 20.06 24.05 18.96
C ARG A 47 18.69 24.47 18.41
N MET A 48 17.88 23.54 17.88
CA MET A 48 16.52 23.83 17.43
C MET A 48 15.69 24.47 18.54
N PHE A 49 15.79 23.96 19.75
CA PHE A 49 15.09 24.55 20.89
C PHE A 49 15.61 25.94 21.25
N ARG A 50 16.93 26.11 21.38
CA ARG A 50 17.55 27.36 21.87
C ARG A 50 17.51 28.50 20.84
N GLU A 51 17.77 28.21 19.57
CA GLU A 51 17.93 29.21 18.53
C GLU A 51 16.62 29.53 17.82
N PHE A 52 15.78 28.52 17.62
CA PHE A 52 14.53 28.67 16.88
C PHE A 52 13.27 28.58 17.74
N ASN A 53 13.42 28.31 19.04
CA ASN A 53 12.29 28.10 19.97
C ASN A 53 11.30 27.04 19.48
N VAL A 54 11.82 25.96 18.91
CA VAL A 54 11.04 24.81 18.40
C VAL A 54 11.21 23.63 19.34
N GLN A 55 10.11 23.20 19.95
CA GLN A 55 10.06 21.93 20.68
C GLN A 55 9.56 20.84 19.77
N ALA A 56 10.40 19.86 19.49
CA ALA A 56 10.05 18.67 18.74
C ALA A 56 10.31 17.40 19.55
N ASN A 57 9.36 16.48 19.53
CA ASN A 57 9.57 15.15 20.08
C ASN A 57 10.37 14.32 19.07
N ALA A 58 11.63 14.05 19.38
CA ALA A 58 12.45 13.13 18.61
C ALA A 58 12.28 11.72 19.15
N GLY A 59 11.97 10.79 18.29
CA GLY A 59 11.82 9.37 18.59
C GLY A 59 12.53 8.51 17.54
N LYS A 60 12.45 7.20 17.68
CA LYS A 60 13.00 6.29 16.66
C LYS A 60 12.18 6.36 15.39
N PRO A 61 12.80 6.21 14.21
CA PRO A 61 12.07 6.12 12.95
C PRO A 61 11.06 4.96 12.98
N THR A 62 9.88 5.20 12.47
CA THR A 62 8.91 4.12 12.26
C THR A 62 9.32 3.33 11.02
N VAL A 63 9.46 2.01 11.17
CA VAL A 63 9.75 1.13 10.04
C VAL A 63 8.46 0.87 9.28
N ALA A 64 8.42 1.24 8.01
CA ALA A 64 7.33 0.89 7.11
C ALA A 64 7.56 -0.54 6.61
N TYR A 65 6.76 -1.47 7.13
CA TYR A 65 6.77 -2.86 6.67
C TYR A 65 5.96 -3.00 5.39
N ARG A 66 6.40 -3.90 4.52
CA ARG A 66 5.72 -4.25 3.28
C ARG A 66 5.71 -5.75 3.13
N GLU A 67 4.67 -6.25 2.49
CA GLU A 67 4.56 -7.64 2.10
C GLU A 67 5.05 -7.84 0.66
N SER A 68 5.61 -8.98 0.39
CA SER A 68 5.87 -9.49 -0.95
C SER A 68 5.81 -11.00 -0.94
N ILE A 69 5.72 -11.61 -2.10
CA ILE A 69 5.69 -13.06 -2.23
C ILE A 69 7.09 -13.61 -2.49
N THR A 70 7.35 -14.83 -2.07
CA THR A 70 8.61 -15.54 -2.31
C THR A 70 8.51 -16.59 -3.44
N ARG A 71 7.30 -16.92 -3.84
CA ARG A 71 6.97 -17.88 -4.91
C ARG A 71 5.66 -17.48 -5.56
N GLU A 72 5.46 -17.92 -6.78
CA GLU A 72 4.19 -17.78 -7.48
C GLU A 72 3.07 -18.51 -6.72
N GLY A 73 1.88 -17.92 -6.73
CA GLY A 73 0.68 -18.46 -6.12
C GLY A 73 -0.51 -18.35 -7.06
N VAL A 74 -1.51 -19.17 -6.80
CA VAL A 74 -2.81 -19.13 -7.48
C VAL A 74 -3.87 -19.09 -6.40
N GLY A 75 -4.81 -18.16 -6.52
CA GLY A 75 -5.96 -18.05 -5.65
C GLY A 75 -7.26 -18.14 -6.44
N GLU A 76 -8.25 -18.78 -5.87
CA GLU A 76 -9.57 -18.96 -6.46
C GLU A 76 -10.65 -18.72 -5.41
N ALA A 77 -11.63 -17.89 -5.71
CA ALA A 77 -12.72 -17.64 -4.79
C ALA A 77 -14.06 -17.50 -5.48
N THR A 78 -15.08 -17.97 -4.80
CA THR A 78 -16.48 -17.79 -5.20
C THR A 78 -17.21 -17.00 -4.13
N PHE A 79 -17.76 -15.86 -4.52
CA PHE A 79 -18.69 -15.11 -3.71
C PHE A 79 -20.11 -15.48 -4.17
N ASP A 80 -20.86 -16.13 -3.29
CA ASP A 80 -22.26 -16.55 -3.55
C ASP A 80 -23.06 -16.31 -2.27
N ARG A 81 -23.74 -15.16 -2.20
CA ARG A 81 -24.48 -14.74 -1.00
C ARG A 81 -25.79 -14.04 -1.37
N GLU A 82 -26.77 -14.17 -0.51
CA GLU A 82 -28.00 -13.39 -0.58
C GLU A 82 -27.83 -12.10 0.26
N ILE A 83 -28.00 -10.96 -0.39
CA ILE A 83 -27.87 -9.64 0.26
C ILE A 83 -29.12 -8.83 -0.11
N GLY A 84 -29.90 -8.41 0.92
CA GLY A 84 -31.08 -7.60 0.69
C GLY A 84 -32.18 -8.30 -0.09
N GLY A 85 -32.25 -9.65 -0.06
CA GLY A 85 -33.21 -10.45 -0.83
C GLY A 85 -32.83 -10.71 -2.28
N ALA A 86 -31.64 -10.26 -2.70
CA ALA A 86 -31.07 -10.57 -4.02
C ALA A 86 -29.84 -11.44 -3.87
N ARG A 87 -29.75 -12.50 -4.67
CA ARG A 87 -28.56 -13.34 -4.72
C ARG A 87 -27.45 -12.62 -5.48
N GLN A 88 -26.25 -12.63 -4.92
CA GLN A 88 -25.07 -12.04 -5.55
C GLN A 88 -24.02 -13.12 -5.77
N PHE A 89 -23.55 -13.22 -7.01
CA PHE A 89 -22.59 -14.22 -7.43
C PHE A 89 -21.42 -13.60 -8.18
N ALA A 90 -20.22 -14.03 -7.82
CA ALA A 90 -19.01 -13.80 -8.60
C ALA A 90 -18.00 -14.93 -8.34
N HIS A 91 -17.32 -15.37 -9.39
CA HIS A 91 -16.22 -16.31 -9.29
C HIS A 91 -15.00 -15.71 -9.97
N ILE A 92 -13.83 -15.81 -9.34
CA ILE A 92 -12.59 -15.24 -9.83
C ILE A 92 -11.41 -16.18 -9.54
N CYS A 93 -10.51 -16.29 -10.51
CA CYS A 93 -9.23 -16.96 -10.36
C CYS A 93 -8.12 -15.95 -10.65
N VAL A 94 -7.12 -15.90 -9.80
CA VAL A 94 -5.95 -15.03 -9.96
C VAL A 94 -4.67 -15.83 -9.84
N SER A 95 -3.65 -15.38 -10.53
CA SER A 95 -2.28 -15.86 -10.37
C SER A 95 -1.42 -14.67 -9.97
N VAL A 96 -0.58 -14.86 -8.97
CA VAL A 96 0.27 -13.80 -8.42
C VAL A 96 1.72 -14.23 -8.58
N ARG A 97 2.54 -13.38 -9.22
CA ARG A 97 3.97 -13.60 -9.36
C ARG A 97 4.79 -12.40 -8.91
N LEU A 98 6.03 -12.66 -8.51
CA LEU A 98 6.97 -11.63 -8.12
C LEU A 98 7.40 -10.83 -9.35
N ARG A 99 7.52 -9.52 -9.17
CA ARG A 99 8.17 -8.61 -10.12
C ARG A 99 9.58 -8.25 -9.65
N GLU A 100 10.33 -7.61 -10.52
CA GLU A 100 11.60 -7.01 -10.14
C GLU A 100 11.38 -5.94 -9.07
N ARG A 101 12.34 -5.81 -8.18
CA ARG A 101 12.29 -4.86 -7.07
C ARG A 101 12.09 -3.42 -7.56
N ASP A 102 11.28 -2.66 -6.83
CA ASP A 102 10.95 -1.25 -7.10
C ASP A 102 10.19 -1.02 -8.43
N LYS A 103 9.57 -2.06 -8.99
CA LYS A 103 8.69 -1.96 -10.17
C LYS A 103 7.22 -1.74 -9.83
N GLY A 104 6.89 -1.79 -8.54
CA GLY A 104 5.52 -1.64 -8.06
C GLY A 104 4.59 -2.78 -8.52
N ASN A 105 3.31 -2.64 -8.24
CA ASN A 105 2.31 -3.64 -8.55
C ASN A 105 1.73 -3.46 -9.95
N SER A 106 1.29 -4.56 -10.57
CA SER A 106 0.55 -4.52 -11.84
C SER A 106 -0.57 -5.55 -11.87
N ILE A 107 -1.63 -5.23 -12.61
CA ILE A 107 -2.77 -6.14 -12.84
C ILE A 107 -2.82 -6.43 -14.33
N LEU A 108 -2.86 -7.70 -14.68
CA LEU A 108 -2.98 -8.21 -16.05
C LEU A 108 -4.26 -9.04 -16.21
N TRP A 109 -4.73 -9.12 -17.44
CA TRP A 109 -5.93 -9.85 -17.80
C TRP A 109 -5.60 -10.96 -18.79
N SER A 110 -5.88 -12.20 -18.39
CA SER A 110 -5.76 -13.41 -19.23
C SER A 110 -7.09 -14.13 -19.35
N VAL A 111 -8.19 -13.39 -19.23
CA VAL A 111 -9.55 -13.89 -19.27
C VAL A 111 -10.30 -13.28 -20.47
N SER A 112 -11.14 -14.08 -21.14
CA SER A 112 -11.93 -13.61 -22.28
C SER A 112 -13.08 -12.69 -21.84
N ARG A 113 -13.57 -11.84 -22.76
CA ARG A 113 -14.74 -10.97 -22.50
C ARG A 113 -16.03 -11.76 -22.24
N GLU A 114 -16.11 -12.98 -22.73
CA GLU A 114 -17.26 -13.86 -22.50
C GLU A 114 -17.29 -14.38 -21.05
N GLN A 115 -16.10 -14.66 -20.48
CA GLN A 115 -15.96 -15.10 -19.09
C GLN A 115 -16.06 -13.93 -18.10
N MET A 116 -15.56 -12.76 -18.51
CA MET A 116 -15.55 -11.55 -17.70
C MET A 116 -16.11 -10.38 -18.51
N PRO A 117 -17.40 -10.05 -18.36
CA PRO A 117 -17.97 -8.84 -18.92
C PRO A 117 -17.24 -7.59 -18.49
N GLU A 118 -17.07 -6.64 -19.42
CA GLU A 118 -16.31 -5.40 -19.21
C GLU A 118 -16.84 -4.58 -18.03
N GLU A 119 -18.14 -4.62 -17.80
CA GLU A 119 -18.82 -3.91 -16.72
C GLU A 119 -18.35 -4.29 -15.31
N PHE A 120 -17.85 -5.51 -15.10
CA PHE A 120 -17.38 -5.98 -13.77
C PHE A 120 -15.88 -5.84 -13.58
N ARG A 121 -15.12 -5.36 -14.56
CA ARG A 121 -13.67 -5.20 -14.45
C ARG A 121 -13.26 -4.22 -13.38
N SER A 122 -14.00 -3.11 -13.25
CA SER A 122 -13.73 -2.12 -12.19
C SER A 122 -13.82 -2.74 -10.81
N GLY A 123 -14.85 -3.55 -10.55
CA GLY A 123 -14.99 -4.24 -9.27
C GLY A 123 -13.83 -5.19 -8.96
N VAL A 124 -13.35 -5.93 -9.98
CA VAL A 124 -12.19 -6.82 -9.82
C VAL A 124 -10.92 -6.03 -9.53
N GLU A 125 -10.66 -4.97 -10.29
CA GLU A 125 -9.48 -4.10 -10.09
C GLU A 125 -9.47 -3.48 -8.70
N GLU A 126 -10.61 -2.92 -8.26
CA GLU A 126 -10.75 -2.37 -6.92
C GLU A 126 -10.51 -3.42 -5.84
N GLY A 127 -11.06 -4.63 -6.00
CA GLY A 127 -10.86 -5.72 -5.04
C GLY A 127 -9.41 -6.18 -4.93
N ILE A 128 -8.70 -6.29 -6.07
CA ILE A 128 -7.27 -6.60 -6.09
C ILE A 128 -6.47 -5.46 -5.45
N GLN A 129 -6.76 -4.20 -5.78
CA GLN A 129 -6.09 -3.04 -5.20
C GLN A 129 -6.32 -2.95 -3.69
N ASP A 130 -7.54 -3.18 -3.21
CA ASP A 130 -7.84 -3.23 -1.78
C ASP A 130 -6.99 -4.29 -1.06
N ALA A 131 -6.86 -5.48 -1.64
CA ALA A 131 -6.03 -6.54 -1.09
C ALA A 131 -4.54 -6.17 -1.08
N LEU A 132 -4.04 -5.55 -2.15
CA LEU A 132 -2.65 -5.08 -2.25
C LEU A 132 -2.33 -3.97 -1.24
N ILE A 133 -3.26 -3.04 -1.01
CA ILE A 133 -3.07 -1.93 -0.05
C ILE A 133 -3.19 -2.45 1.39
N THR A 134 -4.15 -3.33 1.66
CA THR A 134 -4.38 -3.84 3.01
C THR A 134 -3.33 -4.87 3.42
N GLY A 135 -2.78 -5.61 2.44
CA GLY A 135 -1.93 -6.78 2.68
C GLY A 135 -2.72 -8.04 3.03
N ILE A 136 -2.03 -9.16 3.04
CA ILE A 136 -2.65 -10.50 3.16
C ILE A 136 -2.25 -11.17 4.47
N LEU A 137 -1.01 -11.07 4.88
CA LEU A 137 -0.46 -11.76 6.05
C LEU A 137 -0.44 -10.90 7.30
N GLY A 138 0.20 -9.74 7.23
CA GLY A 138 0.47 -8.86 8.37
C GLY A 138 -0.27 -7.53 8.31
N ASN A 139 -1.17 -7.35 7.35
CA ASN A 139 -1.83 -6.09 7.05
C ASN A 139 -0.86 -4.96 6.66
N TYR A 140 0.20 -5.30 5.93
CA TYR A 140 1.13 -4.34 5.34
C TYR A 140 0.94 -4.31 3.82
N PRO A 141 1.06 -3.13 3.19
CA PRO A 141 0.92 -3.03 1.73
C PRO A 141 1.84 -4.00 0.99
N MET A 142 1.31 -4.69 0.01
CA MET A 142 2.09 -5.57 -0.88
C MET A 142 2.78 -4.74 -1.95
N VAL A 143 4.01 -5.14 -2.28
CA VAL A 143 4.83 -4.48 -3.30
C VAL A 143 5.48 -5.47 -4.25
N ASP A 144 5.74 -4.99 -5.46
CA ASP A 144 6.48 -5.71 -6.49
C ASP A 144 5.85 -7.06 -6.86
N VAL A 145 4.53 -7.07 -6.99
CA VAL A 145 3.77 -8.23 -7.44
C VAL A 145 2.98 -7.93 -8.72
N GLU A 146 2.85 -8.94 -9.54
CA GLU A 146 1.98 -8.93 -10.71
C GLU A 146 0.84 -9.90 -10.46
N VAL A 147 -0.38 -9.39 -10.52
CA VAL A 147 -1.61 -10.15 -10.39
C VAL A 147 -2.21 -10.32 -11.77
N THR A 148 -2.35 -11.56 -12.21
CA THR A 148 -3.01 -11.88 -13.47
C THR A 148 -4.37 -12.52 -13.18
N VAL A 149 -5.44 -11.92 -13.67
CA VAL A 149 -6.77 -12.52 -13.65
C VAL A 149 -6.81 -13.60 -14.71
N THR A 150 -6.88 -14.87 -14.29
CA THR A 150 -6.78 -16.05 -15.17
C THR A 150 -8.12 -16.70 -15.48
N GLY A 151 -9.13 -16.46 -14.66
CA GLY A 151 -10.47 -17.00 -14.85
C GLY A 151 -11.52 -16.17 -14.12
N ALA A 152 -12.74 -16.17 -14.65
CA ALA A 152 -13.89 -15.56 -14.01
C ALA A 152 -15.17 -16.25 -14.49
N ALA A 153 -16.22 -16.19 -13.66
CA ALA A 153 -17.56 -16.55 -14.06
C ALA A 153 -18.58 -15.58 -13.49
N ALA A 154 -19.46 -15.11 -14.34
CA ALA A 154 -20.60 -14.28 -14.00
C ALA A 154 -21.90 -15.06 -14.21
N ARG A 155 -22.94 -14.71 -13.44
CA ARG A 155 -24.32 -15.17 -13.68
C ARG A 155 -25.20 -13.99 -14.02
N GLN A 156 -26.03 -14.16 -15.03
CA GLN A 156 -26.97 -13.13 -15.44
C GLN A 156 -27.90 -12.77 -14.27
N GLU A 157 -28.12 -11.47 -14.04
CA GLU A 157 -28.97 -10.91 -12.97
C GLU A 157 -28.48 -11.12 -11.52
N GLU A 158 -27.47 -11.97 -11.31
CA GLU A 158 -26.90 -12.22 -9.97
C GLU A 158 -25.51 -11.59 -9.78
N SER A 159 -24.80 -11.25 -10.85
CA SER A 159 -23.45 -10.70 -10.75
C SER A 159 -23.47 -9.17 -10.65
N THR A 160 -22.64 -8.66 -9.77
CA THR A 160 -22.48 -7.23 -9.51
C THR A 160 -21.00 -6.87 -9.30
N ASP A 161 -20.65 -5.61 -9.50
CA ASP A 161 -19.30 -5.09 -9.18
C ASP A 161 -18.89 -5.40 -7.73
N ILE A 162 -19.82 -5.25 -6.80
CA ILE A 162 -19.57 -5.51 -5.37
C ILE A 162 -19.27 -6.99 -5.13
N ALA A 163 -19.97 -7.90 -5.83
CA ALA A 163 -19.70 -9.33 -5.73
C ALA A 163 -18.30 -9.67 -6.27
N PHE A 164 -17.92 -9.10 -7.43
CA PHE A 164 -16.60 -9.29 -8.01
C PHE A 164 -15.49 -8.67 -7.17
N ARG A 165 -15.68 -7.47 -6.59
CA ARG A 165 -14.75 -6.87 -5.64
C ARG A 165 -14.52 -7.79 -4.44
N SER A 166 -15.59 -8.31 -3.86
CA SER A 166 -15.50 -9.23 -2.72
C SER A 166 -14.82 -10.54 -3.08
N ALA A 167 -15.16 -11.15 -4.22
CA ALA A 167 -14.52 -12.37 -4.71
C ALA A 167 -13.01 -12.16 -4.96
N SER A 168 -12.62 -11.02 -5.52
CA SER A 168 -11.23 -10.69 -5.78
C SER A 168 -10.41 -10.55 -4.50
N VAL A 169 -10.94 -9.87 -3.48
CA VAL A 169 -10.29 -9.80 -2.16
C VAL A 169 -10.13 -11.19 -1.54
N MET A 170 -11.12 -12.06 -1.69
CA MET A 170 -11.06 -13.42 -1.19
C MET A 170 -10.01 -14.25 -1.93
N ALA A 171 -9.99 -14.20 -3.27
CA ALA A 171 -9.02 -14.93 -4.09
C ALA A 171 -7.56 -14.50 -3.83
N MET A 172 -7.33 -13.23 -3.53
CA MET A 172 -6.00 -12.73 -3.17
C MET A 172 -5.51 -13.23 -1.81
N ARG A 173 -6.40 -13.74 -0.95
CA ARG A 173 -6.07 -14.26 0.40
C ARG A 173 -5.87 -15.77 0.47
N GLU A 174 -6.24 -16.47 -0.57
CA GLU A 174 -6.04 -17.93 -0.73
C GLU A 174 -4.60 -18.25 -1.16
#